data_219deb240917f7c0ed3ca2bc789d1240
#
_entry.id   219deb240917f7c0ed3ca2bc789d1240
#
_cell.length_a   1.000
_cell.length_b   1.000
_cell.length_c   1.000
_cell.angle_alpha   90.00
_cell.angle_beta   90.00
_cell.angle_gamma   90.00
#
_symmetry.space_group_name_H-M   'P 1'
#
loop_
_entity.id
_entity.type
_entity.pdbx_description
1 polymer ?
#
loop_
_entity_poly.entity_id
_entity_poly.type
_entity_poly.pdbx_seq_one_letter_code
_entity_poly.pdbx_strand_id
1 'polypeptide(L)'
;MKVEVYKGAQGKHNLKDYEETYNTFDWKDVEQAFSWSETGKMNMAYECIDRHVDQGLGDKIALNYKDEHRKESYTYKDMQRLSNKAANVLSEHAEVDKGDRVFIFMSRTPELYFALLGVLKIGAIVGPLFEAFMEKAVADRLENSEAKVLITNKALLPRVPVDKLPNLKKIVVVDEDVEDNYIDFISLMETASDEFDIEWLKSDDGLILHYTSGSTGQPKGVLHVQQAMLVHYISGKYVLDLQEDDVYWCTADPGWVTGTSYGIFAPWLNGATNCIAGGRFSPEQWYSMIEDFKVTIWYTAPTALRMLMSAGDDIVEKYDLSSLRSILSVGEPLNPEVIKWAKKVYGLTVLDTWWMTEAGGHMIVNYPTMDVKLGSMGKPLPGIQAAIIDDAGNELPPNRMGNLAIKKGWPSMMYRIWKNPEKYKSYFIGDWYVSGDSAYKDEDGYFWFQGRVDDVIMTAGERVGPFEVESKLVEHEAVAEAGIIGKPDPVRGEIIKAFVALRKGYEPTDELKEEIRLFVKEGLSAHAAPREIEFKDKLPKTRSGKIMRRVLKAWELNLDAGDLSTME
;
A
#
# COMPACT_ATOMS: atom_id res chain seq x y z
N MET A 1 -6.59 25.43 -15.69
CA MET A 1 -7.89 25.14 -15.01
C MET A 1 -7.80 25.61 -13.57
N LYS A 2 -8.89 26.14 -12.97
CA LYS A 2 -8.87 26.48 -11.55
C LYS A 2 -9.05 25.17 -10.77
N VAL A 3 -8.01 24.76 -10.02
CA VAL A 3 -8.05 23.54 -9.21
C VAL A 3 -9.14 23.69 -8.14
N GLU A 4 -10.00 22.69 -8.01
CA GLU A 4 -11.01 22.63 -6.96
C GLU A 4 -10.33 22.27 -5.63
N VAL A 5 -10.74 22.97 -4.56
CA VAL A 5 -10.13 22.84 -3.24
C VAL A 5 -11.20 22.53 -2.21
N TYR A 6 -11.03 21.47 -1.46
CA TYR A 6 -11.83 21.15 -0.29
C TYR A 6 -11.10 21.58 0.98
N LYS A 7 -11.84 22.23 1.88
CA LYS A 7 -11.28 22.73 3.14
C LYS A 7 -10.94 21.59 4.09
N GLY A 8 -9.84 21.76 4.80
CA GLY A 8 -9.46 20.85 5.87
C GLY A 8 -10.53 20.73 6.95
N ALA A 9 -10.56 19.56 7.58
CA ALA A 9 -11.50 19.26 8.64
C ALA A 9 -11.20 20.12 9.89
N GLN A 10 -12.27 20.48 10.61
CA GLN A 10 -12.18 21.14 11.91
C GLN A 10 -12.36 20.11 13.02
N GLY A 11 -11.77 20.33 14.18
CA GLY A 11 -11.94 19.47 15.33
C GLY A 11 -10.62 19.09 16.02
N LYS A 12 -10.66 17.97 16.76
CA LYS A 12 -9.48 17.43 17.45
C LYS A 12 -8.67 16.60 16.44
N HIS A 13 -7.47 17.06 16.13
CA HIS A 13 -6.51 16.37 15.27
C HIS A 13 -5.11 16.35 15.90
N ASN A 14 -4.33 15.33 15.56
CA ASN A 14 -2.95 15.22 16.05
C ASN A 14 -2.00 16.25 15.42
N LEU A 15 -2.16 16.50 14.11
CA LEU A 15 -1.42 17.54 13.41
C LEU A 15 -2.25 18.84 13.43
N LYS A 16 -1.82 19.82 14.24
CA LYS A 16 -2.55 21.10 14.40
C LYS A 16 -2.11 22.15 13.39
N ASP A 17 -0.82 22.28 13.19
CA ASP A 17 -0.20 23.22 12.26
C ASP A 17 0.90 22.47 11.48
N TYR A 18 0.68 22.34 10.17
CA TYR A 18 1.62 21.62 9.31
C TYR A 18 2.95 22.37 9.17
N GLU A 19 2.89 23.67 8.90
CA GLU A 19 4.11 24.45 8.60
C GLU A 19 5.02 24.55 9.83
N GLU A 20 4.45 24.78 11.02
CA GLU A 20 5.18 24.76 12.27
C GLU A 20 5.80 23.37 12.52
N THR A 21 4.97 22.32 12.43
CA THR A 21 5.43 20.95 12.68
C THR A 21 6.51 20.52 11.68
N TYR A 22 6.32 20.81 10.39
CA TYR A 22 7.29 20.46 9.35
C TYR A 22 8.64 21.12 9.55
N ASN A 23 8.66 22.40 9.93
CA ASN A 23 9.88 23.18 10.10
C ASN A 23 10.64 22.88 11.41
N THR A 24 9.96 22.35 12.44
CA THR A 24 10.56 22.06 13.75
C THR A 24 10.78 20.57 14.00
N PHE A 25 10.43 19.71 13.05
CA PHE A 25 10.43 18.26 13.22
C PHE A 25 11.84 17.68 13.38
N ASP A 26 12.01 16.83 14.40
CA ASP A 26 13.19 15.98 14.59
C ASP A 26 12.78 14.52 14.88
N TRP A 27 13.38 13.57 14.17
CA TRP A 27 13.17 12.14 14.39
C TRP A 27 13.48 11.69 15.82
N LYS A 28 14.41 12.36 16.50
CA LYS A 28 14.75 12.09 17.90
C LYS A 28 13.58 12.31 18.85
N ASP A 29 12.73 13.28 18.56
CA ASP A 29 11.53 13.51 19.37
C ASP A 29 10.52 12.37 19.20
N VAL A 30 10.47 11.75 18.01
CA VAL A 30 9.63 10.57 17.74
C VAL A 30 10.14 9.36 18.52
N GLU A 31 11.45 9.19 18.65
CA GLU A 31 12.06 8.08 19.42
C GLU A 31 11.60 8.05 20.86
N GLN A 32 11.29 9.20 21.46
CA GLN A 32 10.80 9.29 22.85
C GLN A 32 9.44 8.65 23.09
N ALA A 33 8.68 8.37 22.02
CA ALA A 33 7.41 7.63 22.13
C ALA A 33 7.61 6.11 22.36
N PHE A 34 8.84 5.61 22.26
CA PHE A 34 9.17 4.20 22.32
C PHE A 34 9.99 3.83 23.54
N SER A 35 9.82 2.59 24.02
CA SER A 35 10.55 2.06 25.17
C SER A 35 12.08 2.03 24.96
N TRP A 36 12.52 1.87 23.72
CA TRP A 36 13.95 1.80 23.38
C TRP A 36 14.72 3.10 23.61
N SER A 37 14.04 4.24 23.62
CA SER A 37 14.68 5.53 23.96
C SER A 37 15.35 5.49 25.33
N GLU A 38 14.81 4.72 26.25
CA GLU A 38 15.32 4.52 27.61
C GLU A 38 16.17 3.25 27.73
N THR A 39 15.75 2.17 27.08
CA THR A 39 16.32 0.83 27.26
C THR A 39 17.43 0.50 26.24
N GLY A 40 17.45 1.19 25.09
CA GLY A 40 18.28 0.83 23.94
C GLY A 40 17.90 -0.50 23.29
N LYS A 41 16.78 -1.10 23.67
CA LYS A 41 16.29 -2.42 23.21
C LYS A 41 15.07 -2.25 22.33
N MET A 42 15.13 -2.73 21.11
CA MET A 42 14.13 -2.53 20.06
C MET A 42 13.55 -3.86 19.59
N ASN A 43 12.24 -3.93 19.46
CA ASN A 43 11.55 -5.00 18.75
C ASN A 43 10.19 -4.48 18.27
N MET A 44 9.90 -4.57 16.97
CA MET A 44 8.65 -4.09 16.38
C MET A 44 7.40 -4.72 17.02
N ALA A 45 7.41 -6.03 17.29
CA ALA A 45 6.24 -6.69 17.88
C ALA A 45 5.99 -6.22 19.32
N TYR A 46 7.06 -6.02 20.10
CA TYR A 46 6.95 -5.45 21.44
C TYR A 46 6.32 -4.05 21.41
N GLU A 47 6.82 -3.17 20.54
CA GLU A 47 6.32 -1.81 20.44
C GLU A 47 4.88 -1.73 19.92
N CYS A 48 4.48 -2.69 19.07
CA CYS A 48 3.11 -2.79 18.56
C CYS A 48 2.11 -3.31 19.62
N ILE A 49 2.49 -4.25 20.46
CA ILE A 49 1.57 -5.00 21.31
C ILE A 49 1.95 -4.94 22.79
N ASP A 50 3.11 -5.49 23.15
CA ASP A 50 3.49 -5.73 24.54
C ASP A 50 3.61 -4.42 25.32
N ARG A 51 4.19 -3.37 24.71
CA ARG A 51 4.29 -2.03 25.31
C ARG A 51 2.93 -1.50 25.77
N HIS A 52 1.88 -1.71 24.99
CA HIS A 52 0.53 -1.25 25.36
C HIS A 52 -0.05 -2.02 26.52
N VAL A 53 0.25 -3.32 26.63
CA VAL A 53 -0.12 -4.12 27.80
C VAL A 53 0.59 -3.62 29.06
N ASP A 54 1.90 -3.36 28.96
CA ASP A 54 2.73 -2.81 30.05
C ASP A 54 2.26 -1.41 30.49
N GLN A 55 1.70 -0.62 29.55
CA GLN A 55 1.10 0.69 29.81
C GLN A 55 -0.35 0.66 30.32
N GLY A 56 -0.91 -0.54 30.54
CA GLY A 56 -2.25 -0.71 31.11
C GLY A 56 -3.39 -0.75 30.09
N LEU A 57 -3.10 -0.84 28.79
CA LEU A 57 -4.10 -0.97 27.72
C LEU A 57 -4.42 -2.44 27.37
N GLY A 58 -4.04 -3.39 28.23
CA GLY A 58 -4.19 -4.82 27.97
C GLY A 58 -5.61 -5.27 27.63
N ASP A 59 -6.62 -4.68 28.26
CA ASP A 59 -8.03 -5.04 28.05
C ASP A 59 -8.68 -4.33 26.84
N LYS A 60 -7.98 -3.38 26.20
CA LYS A 60 -8.46 -2.71 24.99
C LYS A 60 -8.44 -3.67 23.80
N ILE A 61 -9.47 -3.62 22.97
CA ILE A 61 -9.51 -4.38 21.71
C ILE A 61 -8.38 -3.88 20.79
N ALA A 62 -7.50 -4.81 20.39
CA ALA A 62 -6.43 -4.58 19.45
C ALA A 62 -6.82 -5.01 18.02
N LEU A 63 -7.62 -6.07 17.89
CA LEU A 63 -8.00 -6.65 16.61
C LEU A 63 -9.47 -7.05 16.60
N ASN A 64 -10.21 -6.58 15.61
CA ASN A 64 -11.50 -7.08 15.21
C ASN A 64 -11.37 -7.83 13.87
N TYR A 65 -11.95 -9.02 13.82
CA TYR A 65 -11.97 -9.85 12.61
C TYR A 65 -13.38 -10.23 12.22
N LYS A 66 -13.66 -10.24 10.91
CA LYS A 66 -14.92 -10.76 10.38
C LYS A 66 -14.71 -11.37 8.98
N ASP A 67 -15.30 -12.55 8.77
CA ASP A 67 -15.54 -13.16 7.47
C ASP A 67 -17.00 -13.68 7.37
N GLU A 68 -17.28 -14.58 6.45
CA GLU A 68 -18.62 -15.19 6.29
C GLU A 68 -19.03 -16.11 7.45
N HIS A 69 -18.05 -16.62 8.23
CA HIS A 69 -18.26 -17.66 9.24
C HIS A 69 -17.87 -17.21 10.66
N ARG A 70 -16.92 -16.28 10.77
CA ARG A 70 -16.29 -15.87 12.03
C ARG A 70 -16.49 -14.36 12.25
N LYS A 71 -16.81 -13.97 13.49
CA LYS A 71 -16.76 -12.59 13.99
C LYS A 71 -16.11 -12.62 15.36
N GLU A 72 -14.92 -12.09 15.48
CA GLU A 72 -14.05 -12.24 16.65
C GLU A 72 -13.39 -10.91 17.01
N SER A 73 -13.06 -10.77 18.29
CA SER A 73 -12.32 -9.62 18.80
C SER A 73 -11.26 -10.09 19.78
N TYR A 74 -10.08 -9.50 19.68
CA TYR A 74 -8.91 -9.82 20.52
C TYR A 74 -8.40 -8.55 21.19
N THR A 75 -8.17 -8.63 22.50
CA THR A 75 -7.54 -7.55 23.26
C THR A 75 -6.03 -7.48 23.00
N TYR A 76 -5.37 -6.38 23.40
CA TYR A 76 -3.91 -6.31 23.36
C TYR A 76 -3.26 -7.44 24.17
N LYS A 77 -3.85 -7.82 25.31
CA LYS A 77 -3.39 -8.96 26.12
C LYS A 77 -3.57 -10.30 25.41
N ASP A 78 -4.68 -10.48 24.67
CA ASP A 78 -4.85 -11.67 23.84
C ASP A 78 -3.80 -11.73 22.72
N MET A 79 -3.56 -10.59 22.05
CA MET A 79 -2.54 -10.51 21.00
C MET A 79 -1.14 -10.79 21.54
N GLN A 80 -0.79 -10.29 22.73
CA GLN A 80 0.46 -10.60 23.41
C GLN A 80 0.59 -12.11 23.66
N ARG A 81 -0.43 -12.69 24.34
CA ARG A 81 -0.46 -14.12 24.68
C ARG A 81 -0.38 -15.01 23.44
N LEU A 82 -1.18 -14.73 22.41
CA LEU A 82 -1.22 -15.56 21.19
C LEU A 82 0.05 -15.40 20.34
N SER A 83 0.65 -14.22 20.27
CA SER A 83 1.93 -14.04 19.59
C SER A 83 3.11 -14.66 20.35
N ASN A 84 3.06 -14.72 21.70
CA ASN A 84 4.04 -15.45 22.50
C ASN A 84 3.96 -16.96 22.22
N LYS A 85 2.74 -17.51 22.21
CA LYS A 85 2.52 -18.93 21.84
C LYS A 85 3.05 -19.21 20.43
N ALA A 86 2.74 -18.34 19.46
CA ALA A 86 3.24 -18.48 18.09
C ALA A 86 4.79 -18.43 18.04
N ALA A 87 5.42 -17.56 18.81
CA ALA A 87 6.88 -17.48 18.90
C ALA A 87 7.47 -18.80 19.46
N ASN A 88 6.87 -19.35 20.52
CA ASN A 88 7.30 -20.65 21.08
C ASN A 88 7.15 -21.78 20.05
N VAL A 89 5.99 -21.90 19.39
CA VAL A 89 5.77 -22.92 18.34
C VAL A 89 6.83 -22.81 17.24
N LEU A 90 7.09 -21.58 16.76
CA LEU A 90 8.05 -21.36 15.68
C LEU A 90 9.49 -21.63 16.10
N SER A 91 9.90 -21.26 17.31
CA SER A 91 11.24 -21.50 17.83
C SER A 91 11.50 -22.99 18.11
N GLU A 92 10.55 -23.65 18.81
CA GLU A 92 10.75 -25.01 19.29
C GLU A 92 10.53 -26.08 18.21
N HIS A 93 9.54 -25.90 17.33
CA HIS A 93 9.15 -26.90 16.34
C HIS A 93 9.60 -26.57 14.92
N ALA A 94 9.64 -25.27 14.54
CA ALA A 94 10.13 -24.85 13.23
C ALA A 94 11.61 -24.40 13.26
N GLU A 95 12.25 -24.40 14.42
CA GLU A 95 13.67 -24.07 14.62
C GLU A 95 14.02 -22.68 14.06
N VAL A 96 13.11 -21.72 14.26
CA VAL A 96 13.31 -20.33 13.81
C VAL A 96 14.24 -19.60 14.77
N ASP A 97 15.28 -18.99 14.23
CA ASP A 97 16.25 -18.18 14.94
C ASP A 97 16.26 -16.73 14.43
N LYS A 98 16.91 -15.83 15.20
CA LYS A 98 17.16 -14.45 14.81
C LYS A 98 17.79 -14.36 13.42
N GLY A 99 17.20 -13.50 12.56
CA GLY A 99 17.68 -13.23 11.20
C GLY A 99 17.29 -14.28 10.16
N ASP A 100 16.61 -15.37 10.54
CA ASP A 100 16.02 -16.30 9.59
C ASP A 100 14.92 -15.62 8.76
N ARG A 101 14.71 -16.09 7.53
CA ARG A 101 13.62 -15.61 6.67
C ARG A 101 12.45 -16.57 6.81
N VAL A 102 11.38 -16.07 7.44
CA VAL A 102 10.13 -16.79 7.62
C VAL A 102 9.07 -16.16 6.73
N PHE A 103 8.56 -16.94 5.77
CA PHE A 103 7.55 -16.45 4.85
C PHE A 103 6.15 -16.86 5.28
N ILE A 104 5.18 -15.98 5.05
CA ILE A 104 3.76 -16.23 5.35
C ILE A 104 2.98 -16.16 4.04
N PHE A 105 2.39 -17.29 3.65
CA PHE A 105 1.58 -17.44 2.46
C PHE A 105 0.23 -18.05 2.85
N MET A 106 -0.68 -17.21 3.30
CA MET A 106 -1.99 -17.65 3.78
C MET A 106 -3.04 -16.56 3.63
N SER A 107 -4.30 -16.95 3.73
CA SER A 107 -5.43 -16.02 3.74
C SER A 107 -5.42 -15.15 4.99
N ARG A 108 -6.09 -14.01 4.90
CA ARG A 108 -6.21 -13.07 6.03
C ARG A 108 -7.13 -13.62 7.10
N THR A 109 -6.52 -14.25 8.10
CA THR A 109 -7.18 -14.74 9.32
C THR A 109 -6.42 -14.24 10.55
N PRO A 110 -6.98 -14.25 11.76
CA PRO A 110 -6.28 -13.79 12.97
C PRO A 110 -4.95 -14.50 13.21
N GLU A 111 -4.87 -15.77 12.85
CA GLU A 111 -3.68 -16.61 13.02
C GLU A 111 -2.47 -16.09 12.21
N LEU A 112 -2.70 -15.45 11.04
CA LEU A 112 -1.64 -14.78 10.28
C LEU A 112 -0.95 -13.72 11.13
N TYR A 113 -1.73 -12.92 11.86
CA TYR A 113 -1.21 -11.82 12.67
C TYR A 113 -0.50 -12.30 13.91
N PHE A 114 -0.99 -13.39 14.54
CA PHE A 114 -0.30 -14.03 15.67
C PHE A 114 1.04 -14.59 15.22
N ALA A 115 1.08 -15.30 14.09
CA ALA A 115 2.29 -15.87 13.51
C ALA A 115 3.29 -14.78 13.12
N LEU A 116 2.84 -13.71 12.44
CA LEU A 116 3.69 -12.58 12.04
C LEU A 116 4.36 -11.92 13.25
N LEU A 117 3.58 -11.63 14.29
CA LEU A 117 4.12 -11.05 15.53
C LEU A 117 5.07 -12.02 16.22
N GLY A 118 4.76 -13.33 16.21
CA GLY A 118 5.65 -14.37 16.75
C GLY A 118 6.99 -14.40 16.03
N VAL A 119 7.01 -14.36 14.72
CA VAL A 119 8.24 -14.26 13.91
C VAL A 119 9.08 -13.04 14.32
N LEU A 120 8.43 -11.88 14.51
CA LEU A 120 9.13 -10.65 14.90
C LEU A 120 9.65 -10.70 16.35
N LYS A 121 8.94 -11.36 17.26
CA LYS A 121 9.40 -11.55 18.66
C LYS A 121 10.69 -12.37 18.72
N ILE A 122 10.85 -13.36 17.84
CA ILE A 122 12.08 -14.15 17.69
C ILE A 122 13.23 -13.32 17.08
N GLY A 123 12.94 -12.18 16.49
CA GLY A 123 13.94 -11.39 15.75
C GLY A 123 14.23 -11.93 14.34
N ALA A 124 13.33 -12.75 13.80
CA ALA A 124 13.43 -13.23 12.43
C ALA A 124 12.84 -12.20 11.44
N ILE A 125 13.20 -12.35 10.16
CA ILE A 125 12.75 -11.47 9.07
C ILE A 125 11.47 -12.07 8.46
N VAL A 126 10.35 -11.35 8.56
CA VAL A 126 9.11 -11.82 7.97
C VAL A 126 9.02 -11.48 6.48
N GLY A 127 8.54 -12.42 5.66
CA GLY A 127 8.29 -12.24 4.23
C GLY A 127 6.83 -12.57 3.89
N PRO A 128 5.89 -11.60 3.91
CA PRO A 128 4.51 -11.88 3.56
C PRO A 128 4.35 -12.02 2.05
N LEU A 129 3.55 -12.99 1.63
CA LEU A 129 3.18 -13.23 0.23
C LEU A 129 1.70 -12.99 0.02
N PHE A 130 1.37 -12.36 -1.09
CA PHE A 130 -0.03 -12.15 -1.47
C PHE A 130 -0.74 -13.49 -1.73
N GLU A 131 -1.87 -13.73 -1.07
CA GLU A 131 -2.60 -15.02 -1.12
C GLU A 131 -2.98 -15.47 -2.54
N ALA A 132 -3.10 -14.54 -3.49
CA ALA A 132 -3.46 -14.85 -4.86
C ALA A 132 -2.26 -15.23 -5.75
N PHE A 133 -1.03 -15.26 -5.25
CA PHE A 133 0.12 -15.73 -6.04
C PHE A 133 -0.02 -17.20 -6.44
N MET A 134 0.43 -17.51 -7.66
CA MET A 134 0.52 -18.86 -8.20
C MET A 134 1.94 -19.41 -8.00
N GLU A 135 2.12 -20.71 -8.24
CA GLU A 135 3.35 -21.49 -7.99
C GLU A 135 4.63 -20.75 -8.35
N LYS A 136 4.74 -20.25 -9.59
CA LYS A 136 5.96 -19.55 -10.04
C LYS A 136 6.26 -18.32 -9.21
N ALA A 137 5.26 -17.50 -8.91
CA ALA A 137 5.44 -16.28 -8.14
C ALA A 137 5.83 -16.56 -6.68
N VAL A 138 5.33 -17.66 -6.10
CA VAL A 138 5.71 -18.15 -4.77
C VAL A 138 7.15 -18.67 -4.81
N ALA A 139 7.47 -19.53 -5.76
CA ALA A 139 8.81 -20.14 -5.90
C ALA A 139 9.91 -19.09 -6.05
N ASP A 140 9.74 -18.13 -6.98
CA ASP A 140 10.74 -17.09 -7.28
C ASP A 140 11.11 -16.29 -6.00
N ARG A 141 10.14 -16.03 -5.13
CA ARG A 141 10.33 -15.26 -3.89
C ARG A 141 10.97 -16.08 -2.78
N LEU A 142 10.49 -17.30 -2.57
CA LEU A 142 11.04 -18.20 -1.55
C LEU A 142 12.49 -18.61 -1.88
N GLU A 143 12.80 -18.86 -3.15
CA GLU A 143 14.16 -19.17 -3.61
C GLU A 143 15.09 -17.96 -3.46
N ASN A 144 14.70 -16.79 -3.97
CA ASN A 144 15.54 -15.58 -3.90
C ASN A 144 15.83 -15.16 -2.46
N SER A 145 14.85 -15.26 -1.57
CA SER A 145 14.99 -14.92 -0.15
C SER A 145 15.79 -15.97 0.64
N GLU A 146 15.96 -17.19 0.10
CA GLU A 146 16.45 -18.36 0.86
C GLU A 146 15.59 -18.58 2.10
N ALA A 147 14.26 -18.58 1.91
CA ALA A 147 13.31 -18.79 3.00
C ALA A 147 13.61 -20.12 3.72
N LYS A 148 13.76 -20.05 5.06
CA LYS A 148 13.98 -21.24 5.91
C LYS A 148 12.66 -21.89 6.29
N VAL A 149 11.65 -21.09 6.61
CA VAL A 149 10.34 -21.56 7.06
C VAL A 149 9.24 -20.88 6.24
N LEU A 150 8.20 -21.63 5.92
CA LEU A 150 6.97 -21.15 5.33
C LEU A 150 5.80 -21.44 6.27
N ILE A 151 4.99 -20.43 6.56
CA ILE A 151 3.71 -20.55 7.25
C ILE A 151 2.62 -20.43 6.19
N THR A 152 1.73 -21.41 6.10
CA THR A 152 0.69 -21.45 5.06
C THR A 152 -0.57 -22.15 5.55
N ASN A 153 -1.60 -22.21 4.71
CA ASN A 153 -2.78 -23.03 4.95
C ASN A 153 -2.93 -24.12 3.87
N LYS A 154 -3.75 -25.14 4.14
CA LYS A 154 -3.98 -26.27 3.22
C LYS A 154 -4.42 -25.82 1.83
N ALA A 155 -5.25 -24.77 1.74
CA ALA A 155 -5.77 -24.27 0.48
C ALA A 155 -4.68 -23.71 -0.46
N LEU A 156 -3.60 -23.14 0.11
CA LEU A 156 -2.51 -22.53 -0.65
C LEU A 156 -1.29 -23.45 -0.79
N LEU A 157 -1.17 -24.46 0.06
CA LEU A 157 -0.05 -25.42 0.04
C LEU A 157 0.22 -26.05 -1.36
N PRO A 158 -0.79 -26.40 -2.17
CA PRO A 158 -0.58 -26.93 -3.52
C PRO A 158 0.15 -25.98 -4.49
N ARG A 159 0.26 -24.70 -4.15
CA ARG A 159 0.98 -23.69 -4.94
C ARG A 159 2.46 -23.54 -4.52
N VAL A 160 2.92 -24.36 -3.56
CA VAL A 160 4.28 -24.31 -3.05
C VAL A 160 5.07 -25.47 -3.65
N PRO A 161 6.00 -25.24 -4.58
CA PRO A 161 6.79 -26.32 -5.20
C PRO A 161 7.97 -26.72 -4.29
N VAL A 162 7.68 -27.43 -3.21
CA VAL A 162 8.64 -27.79 -2.14
C VAL A 162 9.90 -28.43 -2.69
N ASP A 163 9.78 -29.31 -3.68
CA ASP A 163 10.90 -30.01 -4.30
C ASP A 163 11.91 -29.08 -5.00
N LYS A 164 11.47 -27.85 -5.34
CA LYS A 164 12.32 -26.84 -6.00
C LYS A 164 12.95 -25.85 -5.02
N LEU A 165 12.71 -25.98 -3.70
CA LEU A 165 13.06 -25.00 -2.68
C LEU A 165 14.05 -25.60 -1.64
N PRO A 166 15.34 -25.78 -1.98
CA PRO A 166 16.31 -26.50 -1.14
C PRO A 166 16.57 -25.81 0.21
N ASN A 167 16.33 -24.51 0.32
CA ASN A 167 16.52 -23.75 1.55
C ASN A 167 15.31 -23.84 2.49
N LEU A 168 14.14 -24.21 1.99
CA LEU A 168 12.93 -24.37 2.80
C LEU A 168 13.03 -25.65 3.63
N LYS A 169 13.18 -25.48 4.95
CA LYS A 169 13.42 -26.60 5.88
C LYS A 169 12.16 -27.09 6.56
N LYS A 170 11.24 -26.16 6.86
CA LYS A 170 10.02 -26.46 7.58
C LYS A 170 8.83 -25.74 6.95
N ILE A 171 7.69 -26.40 6.97
CA ILE A 171 6.40 -25.81 6.60
C ILE A 171 5.47 -25.96 7.78
N VAL A 172 4.93 -24.82 8.21
CA VAL A 172 3.94 -24.70 9.28
C VAL A 172 2.57 -24.51 8.64
N VAL A 173 1.63 -25.37 8.95
CA VAL A 173 0.29 -25.33 8.38
C VAL A 173 -0.72 -24.89 9.45
N VAL A 174 -1.51 -23.87 9.08
CA VAL A 174 -2.48 -23.23 9.98
C VAL A 174 -3.88 -23.73 9.60
N ASP A 175 -4.13 -25.00 9.87
CA ASP A 175 -5.43 -25.69 9.66
C ASP A 175 -5.54 -26.87 10.63
N GLU A 176 -6.74 -27.43 10.77
CA GLU A 176 -6.96 -28.70 11.49
C GLU A 176 -6.53 -29.91 10.63
N ASP A 177 -6.28 -31.06 11.26
CA ASP A 177 -5.95 -32.33 10.60
C ASP A 177 -4.73 -32.25 9.65
N VAL A 178 -3.64 -31.67 10.11
CA VAL A 178 -2.40 -31.49 9.35
C VAL A 178 -1.67 -32.84 9.20
N GLU A 179 -1.10 -33.10 8.01
CA GLU A 179 -0.29 -34.29 7.74
C GLU A 179 1.02 -34.28 8.53
N ASP A 180 1.52 -35.45 8.95
CA ASP A 180 2.67 -35.64 9.84
C ASP A 180 4.00 -35.02 9.33
N ASN A 181 4.11 -34.74 8.02
CA ASN A 181 5.29 -34.11 7.42
C ASN A 181 5.31 -32.57 7.55
N TYR A 182 4.26 -31.98 8.07
CA TYR A 182 4.13 -30.54 8.33
C TYR A 182 3.99 -30.29 9.84
N ILE A 183 4.25 -29.06 10.23
CA ILE A 183 4.06 -28.61 11.62
C ILE A 183 2.63 -28.12 11.78
N ASP A 184 1.88 -28.76 12.65
CA ASP A 184 0.49 -28.41 12.98
C ASP A 184 0.47 -27.21 13.94
N PHE A 185 0.23 -26.02 13.38
CA PHE A 185 0.24 -24.78 14.14
C PHE A 185 -0.88 -24.73 15.17
N ILE A 186 -2.10 -25.13 14.77
CA ILE A 186 -3.28 -25.00 15.65
C ILE A 186 -3.15 -25.88 16.88
N SER A 187 -2.84 -27.16 16.71
CA SER A 187 -2.70 -28.10 17.83
C SER A 187 -1.55 -27.70 18.78
N LEU A 188 -0.44 -27.20 18.22
CA LEU A 188 0.71 -26.75 19.03
C LEU A 188 0.40 -25.46 19.79
N MET A 189 -0.37 -24.54 19.21
CA MET A 189 -0.82 -23.31 19.88
C MET A 189 -1.69 -23.58 21.11
N GLU A 190 -2.41 -24.70 21.17
CA GLU A 190 -3.21 -25.06 22.36
C GLU A 190 -2.32 -25.24 23.60
N THR A 191 -1.18 -25.91 23.44
CA THR A 191 -0.30 -26.34 24.55
C THR A 191 0.93 -25.46 24.74
N ALA A 192 1.29 -24.63 23.77
CA ALA A 192 2.44 -23.74 23.87
C ALA A 192 2.35 -22.77 25.05
N SER A 193 3.49 -22.42 25.63
CA SER A 193 3.59 -21.39 26.66
C SER A 193 3.10 -20.05 26.12
N ASP A 194 2.41 -19.29 26.95
CA ASP A 194 2.00 -17.91 26.65
C ASP A 194 3.02 -16.85 27.17
N GLU A 195 4.15 -17.31 27.70
CA GLU A 195 5.31 -16.50 28.03
C GLU A 195 6.40 -16.72 26.98
N PHE A 196 7.10 -15.66 26.56
CA PHE A 196 8.21 -15.70 25.61
C PHE A 196 9.22 -14.60 25.90
N ASP A 197 10.52 -14.95 25.92
CA ASP A 197 11.60 -13.99 26.06
C ASP A 197 11.89 -13.34 24.69
N ILE A 198 11.44 -12.10 24.51
CA ILE A 198 11.55 -11.37 23.24
C ILE A 198 13.03 -11.12 22.91
N GLU A 199 13.43 -11.42 21.67
CA GLU A 199 14.75 -11.09 21.14
C GLU A 199 14.88 -9.59 20.91
N TRP A 200 15.82 -8.96 21.60
CA TRP A 200 16.07 -7.53 21.50
C TRP A 200 17.06 -7.22 20.37
N LEU A 201 16.70 -6.24 19.55
CA LEU A 201 17.31 -5.96 18.26
C LEU A 201 17.94 -4.57 18.21
N LYS A 202 18.78 -4.35 17.20
CA LYS A 202 19.32 -3.04 16.84
C LYS A 202 18.42 -2.38 15.79
N SER A 203 18.59 -1.07 15.62
CA SER A 203 17.84 -0.27 14.65
C SER A 203 17.96 -0.75 13.20
N ASP A 204 19.11 -1.35 12.84
CA ASP A 204 19.44 -1.86 11.51
C ASP A 204 19.28 -3.39 11.37
N ASP A 205 18.80 -4.10 12.40
CA ASP A 205 18.41 -5.50 12.28
C ASP A 205 17.18 -5.63 11.36
N GLY A 206 17.17 -6.70 10.54
CA GLY A 206 16.11 -6.93 9.55
C GLY A 206 14.73 -7.09 10.20
N LEU A 207 13.74 -6.49 9.58
CA LEU A 207 12.34 -6.52 10.00
C LEU A 207 11.49 -7.32 9.03
N ILE A 208 11.44 -6.86 7.78
CA ILE A 208 10.53 -7.39 6.77
C ILE A 208 11.15 -7.35 5.38
N LEU A 209 10.88 -8.38 4.59
CA LEU A 209 11.33 -8.52 3.21
C LEU A 209 10.12 -8.57 2.28
N HIS A 210 9.80 -7.44 1.65
CA HIS A 210 8.75 -7.33 0.64
C HIS A 210 9.29 -7.50 -0.77
N TYR A 211 8.48 -8.13 -1.62
CA TYR A 211 8.81 -8.28 -3.04
C TYR A 211 7.97 -7.39 -3.92
N THR A 212 8.64 -6.59 -4.76
CA THR A 212 7.99 -5.75 -5.78
C THR A 212 8.22 -6.32 -7.18
N SER A 213 7.26 -6.08 -8.10
CA SER A 213 7.45 -6.36 -9.52
C SER A 213 8.48 -5.40 -10.09
N GLY A 214 9.62 -5.92 -10.54
CA GLY A 214 10.61 -5.11 -11.25
C GLY A 214 10.18 -4.75 -12.67
N SER A 215 10.66 -3.63 -13.19
CA SER A 215 10.55 -3.28 -14.62
C SER A 215 11.18 -4.35 -15.53
N THR A 216 12.09 -5.16 -15.01
CA THR A 216 12.80 -6.25 -15.70
C THR A 216 12.10 -7.61 -15.63
N GLY A 217 10.89 -7.70 -15.05
CA GLY A 217 10.11 -8.93 -14.94
C GLY A 217 10.46 -9.84 -13.75
N GLN A 218 11.63 -9.71 -13.13
CA GLN A 218 11.98 -10.48 -11.92
C GLN A 218 11.59 -9.70 -10.65
N PRO A 219 10.99 -10.36 -9.64
CA PRO A 219 10.66 -9.72 -8.37
C PRO A 219 11.93 -9.32 -7.61
N LYS A 220 11.88 -8.14 -6.96
CA LYS A 220 12.98 -7.59 -6.15
C LYS A 220 12.59 -7.59 -4.69
N GLY A 221 13.42 -8.21 -3.84
CA GLY A 221 13.25 -8.18 -2.40
C GLY A 221 13.73 -6.84 -1.82
N VAL A 222 12.84 -6.11 -1.18
CA VAL A 222 13.10 -4.84 -0.49
C VAL A 222 13.16 -5.14 1.01
N LEU A 223 14.33 -5.01 1.61
CA LEU A 223 14.52 -5.21 3.04
C LEU A 223 14.33 -3.91 3.80
N HIS A 224 13.44 -3.93 4.78
CA HIS A 224 13.30 -2.90 5.82
C HIS A 224 13.82 -3.41 7.16
N VAL A 225 14.21 -2.47 8.02
CA VAL A 225 14.82 -2.71 9.33
C VAL A 225 14.00 -2.11 10.46
N GLN A 226 14.34 -2.43 11.70
CA GLN A 226 13.53 -2.06 12.88
C GLN A 226 13.23 -0.57 12.99
N GLN A 227 14.16 0.32 12.65
CA GLN A 227 13.95 1.78 12.72
C GLN A 227 12.79 2.31 11.84
N ALA A 228 12.28 1.52 10.89
CA ALA A 228 11.13 1.90 10.07
C ALA A 228 9.88 2.23 10.92
N MET A 229 9.80 1.71 12.15
CA MET A 229 8.71 1.99 13.09
C MET A 229 8.50 3.49 13.36
N LEU A 230 9.55 4.30 13.29
CA LEU A 230 9.45 5.76 13.48
C LEU A 230 8.51 6.40 12.45
N VAL A 231 8.67 6.04 11.17
CA VAL A 231 7.81 6.57 10.10
C VAL A 231 6.40 5.99 10.22
N HIS A 232 6.26 4.69 10.53
CA HIS A 232 4.94 4.08 10.69
C HIS A 232 4.15 4.74 11.84
N TYR A 233 4.81 4.98 12.98
CA TYR A 233 4.20 5.64 14.13
C TYR A 233 3.76 7.07 13.80
N ILE A 234 4.68 7.92 13.31
CA ILE A 234 4.38 9.34 13.12
C ILE A 234 3.38 9.57 11.97
N SER A 235 3.44 8.76 10.91
CA SER A 235 2.46 8.85 9.83
C SER A 235 1.09 8.27 10.24
N GLY A 236 1.05 7.25 11.08
CA GLY A 236 -0.17 6.81 11.75
C GLY A 236 -0.79 7.94 12.57
N LYS A 237 0.03 8.65 13.33
CA LYS A 237 -0.39 9.78 14.17
C LYS A 237 -0.84 11.00 13.37
N TYR A 238 -0.12 11.42 12.35
CA TYR A 238 -0.38 12.70 11.65
C TYR A 238 -1.22 12.54 10.38
N VAL A 239 -1.08 11.44 9.64
CA VAL A 239 -1.73 11.25 8.34
C VAL A 239 -3.03 10.46 8.49
N LEU A 240 -2.97 9.28 9.12
CA LEU A 240 -4.16 8.52 9.50
C LEU A 240 -4.91 9.22 10.64
N ASP A 241 -4.23 10.12 11.36
CA ASP A 241 -4.76 10.88 12.49
C ASP A 241 -5.35 10.00 13.60
N LEU A 242 -4.69 8.87 13.86
CA LEU A 242 -5.13 7.87 14.83
C LEU A 242 -5.25 8.46 16.24
N GLN A 243 -6.43 8.39 16.80
CA GLN A 243 -6.77 8.76 18.18
C GLN A 243 -6.93 7.50 19.03
N GLU A 244 -6.94 7.65 20.33
CA GLU A 244 -7.03 6.53 21.27
C GLU A 244 -8.29 5.66 21.09
N ASP A 245 -9.42 6.27 20.73
CA ASP A 245 -10.73 5.63 20.58
C ASP A 245 -11.05 5.22 19.14
N ASP A 246 -10.12 5.39 18.20
CA ASP A 246 -10.36 5.03 16.82
C ASP A 246 -10.40 3.51 16.58
N VAL A 247 -11.30 3.14 15.69
CA VAL A 247 -11.39 1.84 15.06
C VAL A 247 -10.96 2.00 13.60
N TYR A 248 -9.79 1.44 13.29
CA TYR A 248 -9.13 1.62 12.02
C TYR A 248 -9.26 0.38 11.13
N TRP A 249 -9.49 0.58 9.86
CA TRP A 249 -9.52 -0.50 8.88
C TRP A 249 -8.69 -0.20 7.63
N CYS A 250 -7.64 -1.00 7.41
CA CYS A 250 -6.89 -1.05 6.16
C CYS A 250 -7.34 -2.26 5.34
N THR A 251 -7.73 -2.05 4.09
CA THR A 251 -8.24 -3.12 3.23
C THR A 251 -7.14 -3.85 2.45
N ALA A 252 -5.90 -3.36 2.50
CA ALA A 252 -4.78 -3.96 1.79
C ALA A 252 -4.38 -5.31 2.39
N ASP A 253 -4.03 -6.25 1.52
CA ASP A 253 -3.49 -7.56 1.91
C ASP A 253 -2.07 -7.42 2.48
N PRO A 254 -1.71 -8.14 3.58
CA PRO A 254 -0.37 -8.13 4.16
C PRO A 254 0.75 -8.55 3.19
N GLY A 255 0.45 -9.27 2.12
CA GLY A 255 1.40 -9.56 1.05
C GLY A 255 1.89 -8.33 0.28
N TRP A 256 1.25 -7.18 0.48
CA TRP A 256 1.68 -5.88 0.00
C TRP A 256 2.19 -5.01 1.15
N VAL A 257 3.14 -4.14 0.88
CA VAL A 257 3.74 -3.26 1.90
C VAL A 257 2.70 -2.42 2.65
N THR A 258 1.62 -2.00 1.99
CA THR A 258 0.53 -1.25 2.64
C THR A 258 -0.15 -2.09 3.71
N GLY A 259 -0.40 -3.37 3.44
CA GLY A 259 -1.06 -4.28 4.38
C GLY A 259 -0.22 -4.57 5.63
N THR A 260 1.10 -4.43 5.57
CA THR A 260 1.97 -4.54 6.76
C THR A 260 2.24 -3.19 7.40
N SER A 261 2.73 -2.20 6.66
CA SER A 261 3.09 -0.88 7.22
C SER A 261 1.88 -0.18 7.84
N TYR A 262 0.74 -0.22 7.18
CA TYR A 262 -0.49 0.47 7.61
C TYR A 262 -1.65 -0.47 7.96
N GLY A 263 -1.58 -1.74 7.62
CA GLY A 263 -2.55 -2.74 8.08
C GLY A 263 -2.13 -3.45 9.36
N ILE A 264 -0.87 -3.31 9.79
CA ILE A 264 -0.32 -3.97 10.99
C ILE A 264 0.42 -2.97 11.87
N PHE A 265 1.55 -2.43 11.39
CA PHE A 265 2.47 -1.69 12.25
C PHE A 265 1.93 -0.33 12.69
N ALA A 266 1.53 0.54 11.78
CA ALA A 266 1.10 1.90 12.12
C ALA A 266 -0.09 1.93 13.11
N PRO A 267 -1.19 1.16 12.92
CA PRO A 267 -2.29 1.18 13.88
C PRO A 267 -1.87 0.65 15.25
N TRP A 268 -1.13 -0.43 15.33
CA TRP A 268 -0.74 -0.99 16.62
C TRP A 268 0.37 -0.20 17.32
N LEU A 269 1.31 0.40 16.59
CA LEU A 269 2.28 1.35 17.20
C LEU A 269 1.57 2.55 17.86
N ASN A 270 0.40 2.96 17.33
CA ASN A 270 -0.42 4.03 17.88
C ASN A 270 -1.50 3.55 18.89
N GLY A 271 -1.53 2.27 19.23
CA GLY A 271 -2.49 1.72 20.19
C GLY A 271 -3.94 1.70 19.70
N ALA A 272 -4.18 1.76 18.37
CA ALA A 272 -5.52 1.76 17.81
C ALA A 272 -6.14 0.35 17.78
N THR A 273 -7.48 0.27 17.70
CA THR A 273 -8.18 -0.96 17.35
C THR A 273 -8.12 -1.17 15.85
N ASN A 274 -7.54 -2.27 15.40
CA ASN A 274 -7.44 -2.62 13.99
C ASN A 274 -8.56 -3.57 13.55
N CYS A 275 -9.08 -3.42 12.33
CA CYS A 275 -10.09 -4.29 11.75
C CYS A 275 -9.53 -5.07 10.55
N ILE A 276 -9.89 -6.34 10.46
CA ILE A 276 -9.50 -7.22 9.35
C ILE A 276 -10.74 -7.90 8.79
N ALA A 277 -10.93 -7.76 7.48
CA ALA A 277 -11.95 -8.50 6.76
C ALA A 277 -11.32 -9.70 6.05
N GLY A 278 -11.79 -10.90 6.34
CA GLY A 278 -11.49 -12.11 5.58
C GLY A 278 -12.37 -12.23 4.32
N GLY A 279 -12.02 -13.15 3.44
CA GLY A 279 -12.79 -13.42 2.24
C GLY A 279 -12.59 -12.42 1.08
N ARG A 280 -13.49 -12.50 0.10
CA ARG A 280 -13.44 -11.68 -1.13
C ARG A 280 -14.16 -10.35 -0.93
N PHE A 281 -13.80 -9.36 -1.75
CA PHE A 281 -14.50 -8.09 -1.82
C PHE A 281 -15.98 -8.27 -2.21
N SER A 282 -16.88 -7.70 -1.41
CA SER A 282 -18.24 -7.33 -1.83
C SER A 282 -18.63 -6.02 -1.16
N PRO A 283 -19.42 -5.15 -1.82
CA PRO A 283 -19.90 -3.90 -1.22
C PRO A 283 -20.65 -4.13 0.09
N GLU A 284 -21.50 -5.14 0.14
CA GLU A 284 -22.29 -5.51 1.32
C GLU A 284 -21.42 -5.89 2.51
N GLN A 285 -20.44 -6.76 2.29
CA GLN A 285 -19.50 -7.17 3.33
C GLN A 285 -18.69 -5.98 3.86
N TRP A 286 -18.24 -5.11 2.96
CA TRP A 286 -17.41 -3.98 3.34
C TRP A 286 -18.20 -2.94 4.15
N TYR A 287 -19.42 -2.61 3.73
CA TYR A 287 -20.25 -1.68 4.50
C TYR A 287 -20.68 -2.30 5.84
N SER A 288 -20.96 -3.61 5.87
CA SER A 288 -21.28 -4.28 7.13
C SER A 288 -20.08 -4.35 8.10
N MET A 289 -18.82 -4.36 7.61
CA MET A 289 -17.62 -4.23 8.45
C MET A 289 -17.61 -2.87 9.15
N ILE A 290 -17.88 -1.80 8.41
CA ILE A 290 -17.89 -0.43 8.96
C ILE A 290 -18.99 -0.30 10.01
N GLU A 291 -20.20 -0.77 9.70
CA GLU A 291 -21.34 -0.73 10.62
C GLU A 291 -21.12 -1.56 11.88
N ASP A 292 -20.69 -2.82 11.73
CA ASP A 292 -20.57 -3.79 12.81
C ASP A 292 -19.52 -3.43 13.85
N PHE A 293 -18.38 -2.90 13.39
CA PHE A 293 -17.27 -2.55 14.25
C PHE A 293 -17.15 -1.04 14.50
N LYS A 294 -18.08 -0.24 13.94
CA LYS A 294 -18.07 1.22 14.06
C LYS A 294 -16.73 1.80 13.62
N VAL A 295 -16.26 1.37 12.44
CA VAL A 295 -15.00 1.86 11.86
C VAL A 295 -15.02 3.37 11.75
N THR A 296 -13.98 4.03 12.25
CA THR A 296 -13.86 5.50 12.25
C THR A 296 -12.93 6.00 11.15
N ILE A 297 -11.90 5.21 10.83
CA ILE A 297 -10.91 5.53 9.80
C ILE A 297 -10.79 4.36 8.82
N TRP A 298 -10.97 4.67 7.56
CA TRP A 298 -10.94 3.68 6.48
C TRP A 298 -9.82 3.99 5.47
N TYR A 299 -8.88 3.07 5.30
CA TYR A 299 -7.74 3.19 4.39
C TYR A 299 -7.83 2.13 3.29
N THR A 300 -8.00 2.57 2.04
CA THR A 300 -8.30 1.66 0.94
C THR A 300 -7.70 2.13 -0.40
N ALA A 301 -7.82 1.33 -1.45
CA ALA A 301 -7.32 1.67 -2.77
C ALA A 301 -8.36 2.44 -3.60
N PRO A 302 -7.95 3.36 -4.51
CA PRO A 302 -8.86 4.02 -5.46
C PRO A 302 -9.70 3.05 -6.26
N THR A 303 -9.15 1.91 -6.67
CA THR A 303 -9.89 0.86 -7.39
C THR A 303 -11.05 0.33 -6.57
N ALA A 304 -10.88 0.09 -5.27
CA ALA A 304 -11.98 -0.36 -4.41
C ALA A 304 -13.09 0.70 -4.33
N LEU A 305 -12.73 1.96 -4.19
CA LEU A 305 -13.70 3.07 -4.21
C LEU A 305 -14.44 3.15 -5.56
N ARG A 306 -13.76 2.95 -6.70
CA ARG A 306 -14.41 2.89 -8.02
C ARG A 306 -15.35 1.69 -8.14
N MET A 307 -15.01 0.54 -7.57
CA MET A 307 -15.90 -0.64 -7.53
C MET A 307 -17.17 -0.35 -6.72
N LEU A 308 -17.05 0.31 -5.57
CA LEU A 308 -18.19 0.74 -4.76
C LEU A 308 -19.04 1.79 -5.50
N MET A 309 -18.42 2.78 -6.13
CA MET A 309 -19.10 3.76 -6.98
C MET A 309 -19.89 3.09 -8.11
N SER A 310 -19.32 2.04 -8.73
CA SER A 310 -19.97 1.28 -9.80
C SER A 310 -21.12 0.38 -9.31
N ALA A 311 -21.09 -0.02 -8.02
CA ALA A 311 -22.16 -0.82 -7.41
C ALA A 311 -23.45 -0.01 -7.16
N GLY A 312 -23.36 1.33 -7.12
CA GLY A 312 -24.48 2.24 -6.95
C GLY A 312 -24.57 2.84 -5.54
N ASP A 313 -25.12 4.05 -5.47
CA ASP A 313 -25.22 4.83 -4.22
C ASP A 313 -26.27 4.25 -3.25
N ASP A 314 -27.29 3.58 -3.76
CA ASP A 314 -28.41 3.01 -3.00
C ASP A 314 -28.02 1.86 -2.05
N ILE A 315 -26.88 1.24 -2.30
CA ILE A 315 -26.36 0.18 -1.41
C ILE A 315 -25.87 0.76 -0.08
N VAL A 316 -25.31 1.99 -0.12
CA VAL A 316 -24.78 2.68 1.06
C VAL A 316 -25.90 3.01 2.06
N GLU A 317 -27.08 3.35 1.57
CA GLU A 317 -28.24 3.72 2.40
C GLU A 317 -28.73 2.59 3.32
N LYS A 318 -28.30 1.35 3.07
CA LYS A 318 -28.68 0.17 3.86
C LYS A 318 -27.85 -0.02 5.13
N TYR A 319 -26.78 0.78 5.29
CA TYR A 319 -25.80 0.61 6.38
C TYR A 319 -25.58 1.91 7.15
N ASP A 320 -25.36 1.81 8.44
CA ASP A 320 -24.96 2.94 9.28
C ASP A 320 -23.44 3.17 9.21
N LEU A 321 -23.03 4.13 8.38
CA LEU A 321 -21.65 4.54 8.21
C LEU A 321 -21.30 5.82 9.01
N SER A 322 -22.16 6.26 9.92
CA SER A 322 -22.00 7.52 10.67
C SER A 322 -20.78 7.56 11.59
N SER A 323 -20.19 6.40 11.87
CA SER A 323 -18.93 6.30 12.64
C SER A 323 -17.70 6.79 11.85
N LEU A 324 -17.74 6.76 10.51
CA LEU A 324 -16.62 7.19 9.69
C LEU A 324 -16.34 8.68 9.87
N ARG A 325 -15.09 9.01 10.20
CA ARG A 325 -14.58 10.38 10.29
C ARG A 325 -13.48 10.69 9.27
N SER A 326 -12.84 9.66 8.69
CA SER A 326 -11.78 9.83 7.70
C SER A 326 -11.72 8.65 6.72
N ILE A 327 -11.48 8.97 5.45
CA ILE A 327 -11.21 8.00 4.39
C ILE A 327 -9.90 8.40 3.72
N LEU A 328 -8.96 7.46 3.61
CA LEU A 328 -7.68 7.69 2.94
C LEU A 328 -7.48 6.69 1.81
N SER A 329 -6.64 7.04 0.86
CA SER A 329 -6.39 6.27 -0.35
C SER A 329 -4.90 6.03 -0.58
N VAL A 330 -4.57 4.88 -1.21
CA VAL A 330 -3.20 4.42 -1.42
C VAL A 330 -3.05 3.49 -2.62
N GLY A 331 -1.82 3.43 -3.14
CA GLY A 331 -1.36 2.39 -4.09
C GLY A 331 -1.55 2.72 -5.55
N GLU A 332 -2.44 3.65 -5.86
CA GLU A 332 -2.71 4.17 -7.19
C GLU A 332 -2.99 5.68 -7.10
N PRO A 333 -2.82 6.42 -8.21
CA PRO A 333 -3.25 7.81 -8.25
C PRO A 333 -4.77 7.93 -8.03
N LEU A 334 -5.18 8.87 -7.20
CA LEU A 334 -6.58 9.12 -6.86
C LEU A 334 -7.19 10.16 -7.80
N ASN A 335 -8.16 9.73 -8.61
CA ASN A 335 -8.86 10.63 -9.52
C ASN A 335 -9.78 11.60 -8.77
N PRO A 336 -9.86 12.88 -9.17
CA PRO A 336 -10.77 13.88 -8.57
C PRO A 336 -12.23 13.42 -8.50
N GLU A 337 -12.73 12.70 -9.50
CA GLU A 337 -14.10 12.22 -9.55
C GLU A 337 -14.43 11.23 -8.42
N VAL A 338 -13.47 10.40 -8.01
CA VAL A 338 -13.65 9.51 -6.86
C VAL A 338 -13.77 10.31 -5.56
N ILE A 339 -12.98 11.37 -5.42
CA ILE A 339 -13.05 12.28 -4.25
C ILE A 339 -14.43 12.98 -4.18
N LYS A 340 -14.91 13.49 -5.32
CA LYS A 340 -16.23 14.14 -5.42
C LYS A 340 -17.37 13.19 -5.09
N TRP A 341 -17.31 11.98 -5.65
CA TRP A 341 -18.28 10.93 -5.36
C TRP A 341 -18.31 10.58 -3.86
N ALA A 342 -17.16 10.32 -3.26
CA ALA A 342 -17.08 10.01 -1.83
C ALA A 342 -17.57 11.17 -0.96
N LYS A 343 -17.28 12.41 -1.36
CA LYS A 343 -17.80 13.60 -0.68
C LYS A 343 -19.33 13.68 -0.73
N LYS A 344 -19.92 13.32 -1.87
CA LYS A 344 -21.39 13.26 -2.04
C LYS A 344 -22.00 12.14 -1.18
N VAL A 345 -21.41 10.96 -1.21
CA VAL A 345 -22.01 9.72 -0.65
C VAL A 345 -21.72 9.56 0.84
N TYR A 346 -20.49 9.81 1.27
CA TYR A 346 -20.07 9.65 2.67
C TYR A 346 -19.98 10.99 3.44
N GLY A 347 -20.09 12.11 2.76
CA GLY A 347 -19.85 13.43 3.36
C GLY A 347 -18.37 13.74 3.63
N LEU A 348 -17.46 12.81 3.32
CA LEU A 348 -16.03 12.86 3.64
C LEU A 348 -15.17 13.10 2.39
N THR A 349 -14.06 13.83 2.57
CA THR A 349 -13.04 14.00 1.54
C THR A 349 -12.05 12.83 1.64
N VAL A 350 -11.79 12.13 0.53
CA VAL A 350 -10.75 11.09 0.48
C VAL A 350 -9.39 11.77 0.41
N LEU A 351 -8.49 11.38 1.32
CA LEU A 351 -7.13 11.91 1.43
C LEU A 351 -6.16 10.97 0.72
N ASP A 352 -5.52 11.45 -0.34
CA ASP A 352 -4.53 10.66 -1.07
C ASP A 352 -3.20 10.60 -0.33
N THR A 353 -2.51 9.43 -0.42
CA THR A 353 -1.21 9.20 0.18
C THR A 353 -0.26 8.58 -0.85
N TRP A 354 0.82 9.28 -1.17
CA TRP A 354 1.84 8.78 -2.09
C TRP A 354 3.06 8.26 -1.32
N TRP A 355 3.41 7.03 -1.63
CA TRP A 355 4.61 6.33 -1.15
C TRP A 355 4.75 4.99 -1.89
N MET A 356 5.81 4.25 -1.64
CA MET A 356 6.10 2.98 -2.31
C MET A 356 6.84 2.02 -1.39
N THR A 357 6.98 0.77 -1.80
CA THR A 357 7.66 -0.27 -1.01
C THR A 357 9.07 0.15 -0.64
N GLU A 358 9.82 0.72 -1.56
CA GLU A 358 11.19 1.19 -1.33
C GLU A 358 11.27 2.33 -0.30
N ALA A 359 10.22 3.12 -0.17
CA ALA A 359 10.11 4.18 0.84
C ALA A 359 9.72 3.65 2.23
N GLY A 360 9.00 2.54 2.29
CA GLY A 360 8.60 1.86 3.52
C GLY A 360 7.47 2.52 4.31
N GLY A 361 7.10 3.74 3.99
CA GLY A 361 6.03 4.48 4.64
C GLY A 361 5.64 5.74 3.88
N HIS A 362 4.69 6.51 4.40
CA HIS A 362 4.16 7.73 3.80
C HIS A 362 5.26 8.77 3.54
N MET A 363 5.26 9.35 2.34
CA MET A 363 6.23 10.35 1.91
C MET A 363 5.58 11.69 1.59
N ILE A 364 4.57 11.70 0.70
CA ILE A 364 3.82 12.89 0.29
C ILE A 364 2.35 12.57 0.42
N VAL A 365 1.61 13.36 1.22
CA VAL A 365 0.27 12.98 1.67
C VAL A 365 -0.64 14.18 1.84
N ASN A 366 -1.94 13.96 1.80
CA ASN A 366 -2.92 14.92 2.27
C ASN A 366 -3.19 14.69 3.76
N TYR A 367 -3.45 15.76 4.49
CA TYR A 367 -3.71 15.73 5.93
C TYR A 367 -5.16 16.14 6.22
N PRO A 368 -5.79 15.59 7.27
CA PRO A 368 -7.16 15.96 7.63
C PRO A 368 -7.36 17.47 7.84
N THR A 369 -6.37 18.14 8.44
CA THR A 369 -6.46 19.57 8.81
C THR A 369 -6.10 20.55 7.70
N MET A 370 -5.57 20.06 6.58
CA MET A 370 -5.11 20.90 5.48
C MET A 370 -6.13 20.96 4.35
N ASP A 371 -6.07 22.02 3.56
CA ASP A 371 -6.83 22.12 2.32
C ASP A 371 -6.39 21.03 1.34
N VAL A 372 -7.34 20.33 0.74
CA VAL A 372 -7.11 19.28 -0.25
C VAL A 372 -7.33 19.86 -1.64
N LYS A 373 -6.28 19.98 -2.41
CA LYS A 373 -6.33 20.29 -3.85
C LYS A 373 -6.64 18.99 -4.61
N LEU A 374 -7.80 18.90 -5.23
CA LEU A 374 -8.27 17.66 -5.86
C LEU A 374 -7.30 17.18 -6.95
N GLY A 375 -6.83 15.94 -6.83
CA GLY A 375 -5.85 15.33 -7.73
C GLY A 375 -4.39 15.55 -7.34
N SER A 376 -4.09 16.32 -6.27
CA SER A 376 -2.73 16.42 -5.74
C SER A 376 -2.43 15.28 -4.78
N MET A 377 -1.16 14.89 -4.70
CA MET A 377 -0.65 13.97 -3.68
C MET A 377 -0.54 14.63 -2.29
N GLY A 378 -0.71 15.96 -2.18
CA GLY A 378 -0.54 16.71 -0.95
C GLY A 378 0.88 17.25 -0.75
N LYS A 379 1.34 17.26 0.50
CA LYS A 379 2.64 17.80 0.94
C LYS A 379 3.50 16.71 1.63
N PRO A 380 4.83 16.89 1.74
CA PRO A 380 5.71 15.92 2.39
C PRO A 380 5.36 15.67 3.86
N LEU A 381 5.61 14.45 4.32
CA LEU A 381 5.53 14.13 5.75
C LEU A 381 6.59 14.94 6.52
N PRO A 382 6.30 15.48 7.71
CA PRO A 382 7.33 16.07 8.57
C PRO A 382 8.53 15.14 8.74
N GLY A 383 9.74 15.66 8.53
CA GLY A 383 10.98 14.88 8.48
C GLY A 383 11.34 14.30 7.12
N ILE A 384 10.48 14.46 6.08
CA ILE A 384 10.73 14.02 4.70
C ILE A 384 11.01 15.23 3.82
N GLN A 385 12.15 15.26 3.15
CA GLN A 385 12.48 16.27 2.15
C GLN A 385 12.21 15.71 0.75
N ALA A 386 11.24 16.29 0.06
CA ALA A 386 10.86 15.90 -1.30
C ALA A 386 11.13 17.05 -2.29
N ALA A 387 11.57 16.70 -3.49
CA ALA A 387 11.83 17.64 -4.58
C ALA A 387 11.43 17.06 -5.94
N ILE A 388 11.29 17.96 -6.91
CA ILE A 388 11.26 17.61 -8.32
C ILE A 388 12.63 17.94 -8.87
N ILE A 389 13.31 16.97 -9.47
CA ILE A 389 14.68 17.12 -9.96
C ILE A 389 14.79 16.80 -11.47
N ASP A 390 15.82 17.36 -12.10
CA ASP A 390 16.24 16.97 -13.45
C ASP A 390 17.08 15.67 -13.43
N ASP A 391 17.51 15.20 -14.60
CA ASP A 391 18.31 13.98 -14.73
C ASP A 391 19.75 14.13 -14.17
N ALA A 392 20.18 15.36 -13.88
CA ALA A 392 21.47 15.66 -13.24
C ALA A 392 21.35 15.78 -11.70
N GLY A 393 20.13 15.71 -11.15
CA GLY A 393 19.89 15.84 -9.72
C GLY A 393 19.67 17.28 -9.22
N ASN A 394 19.51 18.25 -10.10
CA ASN A 394 19.22 19.63 -9.71
C ASN A 394 17.71 19.81 -9.47
N GLU A 395 17.36 20.53 -8.40
CA GLU A 395 15.96 20.86 -8.13
C GLU A 395 15.38 21.79 -9.19
N LEU A 396 14.16 21.47 -9.62
CA LEU A 396 13.41 22.26 -10.59
C LEU A 396 12.49 23.27 -9.87
N PRO A 397 12.26 24.45 -10.46
CA PRO A 397 11.34 25.43 -9.91
C PRO A 397 9.89 24.92 -9.94
N PRO A 398 8.97 25.57 -9.19
CA PRO A 398 7.55 25.23 -9.21
C PRO A 398 6.96 25.15 -10.62
N ASN A 399 5.95 24.30 -10.79
CA ASN A 399 5.22 24.06 -12.05
C ASN A 399 6.08 23.49 -13.19
N ARG A 400 7.25 22.94 -12.86
CA ARG A 400 8.10 22.21 -13.84
C ARG A 400 8.05 20.73 -13.56
N MET A 401 7.69 19.94 -14.59
CA MET A 401 7.69 18.49 -14.54
C MET A 401 9.12 17.93 -14.52
N GLY A 402 9.36 16.95 -13.67
CA GLY A 402 10.62 16.25 -13.56
C GLY A 402 10.51 14.96 -12.77
N ASN A 403 11.63 14.42 -12.32
CA ASN A 403 11.69 13.22 -11.51
C ASN A 403 11.30 13.54 -10.06
N LEU A 404 10.35 12.81 -9.50
CA LEU A 404 10.00 12.91 -8.08
C LEU A 404 11.07 12.21 -7.25
N ALA A 405 11.67 12.98 -6.36
CA ALA A 405 12.81 12.52 -5.56
C ALA A 405 12.64 12.82 -4.07
N ILE A 406 13.18 11.94 -3.23
CA ILE A 406 13.19 12.07 -1.77
C ILE A 406 14.66 12.08 -1.33
N LYS A 407 15.02 13.03 -0.45
CA LYS A 407 16.38 13.08 0.10
C LYS A 407 16.61 11.86 0.99
N LYS A 408 17.70 11.13 0.74
CA LYS A 408 18.01 9.89 1.46
C LYS A 408 18.22 10.10 2.98
N GLY A 409 17.95 9.05 3.77
CA GLY A 409 18.24 9.04 5.21
C GLY A 409 17.00 9.07 6.11
N TRP A 410 15.79 8.93 5.58
CA TRP A 410 14.60 8.76 6.44
C TRP A 410 14.53 7.33 7.02
N PRO A 411 13.95 7.14 8.21
CA PRO A 411 14.06 5.88 8.96
C PRO A 411 13.47 4.64 8.26
N SER A 412 12.41 4.79 7.46
CA SER A 412 11.79 3.68 6.74
C SER A 412 12.33 3.45 5.32
N MET A 413 13.39 4.18 4.92
CA MET A 413 14.04 3.94 3.63
C MET A 413 14.49 2.48 3.53
N MET A 414 14.29 1.85 2.37
CA MET A 414 14.81 0.51 2.13
C MET A 414 16.28 0.41 2.57
N TYR A 415 16.58 -0.58 3.40
CA TYR A 415 17.94 -0.81 3.85
C TYR A 415 18.82 -1.33 2.72
N ARG A 416 18.25 -2.21 1.89
CA ARG A 416 18.88 -2.74 0.66
C ARG A 416 17.87 -3.44 -0.23
N ILE A 417 18.25 -3.65 -1.49
CA ILE A 417 17.64 -4.66 -2.36
C ILE A 417 18.34 -6.00 -2.10
N TRP A 418 17.56 -6.99 -1.72
CA TRP A 418 18.09 -8.32 -1.33
C TRP A 418 18.91 -8.93 -2.47
N LYS A 419 20.16 -9.29 -2.16
CA LYS A 419 21.13 -9.86 -3.12
C LYS A 419 21.37 -9.05 -4.40
N ASN A 420 21.01 -7.76 -4.42
CA ASN A 420 21.19 -6.94 -5.62
C ASN A 420 21.66 -5.51 -5.28
N PRO A 421 22.95 -5.34 -4.87
CA PRO A 421 23.48 -4.04 -4.50
C PRO A 421 23.55 -3.05 -5.67
N GLU A 422 23.73 -3.53 -6.90
CA GLU A 422 23.77 -2.66 -8.09
C GLU A 422 22.38 -2.04 -8.35
N LYS A 423 21.31 -2.86 -8.19
CA LYS A 423 19.96 -2.33 -8.27
C LYS A 423 19.67 -1.31 -7.18
N TYR A 424 20.14 -1.56 -5.94
CA TYR A 424 20.02 -0.57 -4.86
C TYR A 424 20.66 0.77 -5.25
N LYS A 425 21.92 0.75 -5.73
CA LYS A 425 22.62 1.96 -6.17
C LYS A 425 21.89 2.71 -7.29
N SER A 426 21.25 1.99 -8.19
CA SER A 426 20.54 2.57 -9.34
C SER A 426 19.31 3.43 -8.99
N TYR A 427 18.87 3.39 -7.73
CA TYR A 427 17.78 4.25 -7.26
C TYR A 427 18.22 5.67 -6.87
N PHE A 428 19.53 5.97 -6.89
CA PHE A 428 20.03 7.22 -6.34
C PHE A 428 20.74 8.08 -7.39
N ILE A 429 20.47 9.38 -7.36
CA ILE A 429 21.25 10.43 -8.03
C ILE A 429 21.78 11.34 -6.92
N GLY A 430 23.08 11.25 -6.61
CA GLY A 430 23.67 11.96 -5.47
C GLY A 430 23.00 11.58 -4.15
N ASP A 431 22.42 12.57 -3.47
CA ASP A 431 21.68 12.37 -2.22
C ASP A 431 20.16 12.15 -2.41
N TRP A 432 19.70 12.09 -3.65
CA TRP A 432 18.29 11.88 -3.97
C TRP A 432 18.00 10.41 -4.27
N TYR A 433 17.02 9.85 -3.57
CA TYR A 433 16.32 8.65 -4.00
C TYR A 433 15.32 9.05 -5.10
N VAL A 434 15.42 8.44 -6.27
CA VAL A 434 14.54 8.71 -7.41
C VAL A 434 13.46 7.65 -7.48
N SER A 435 12.21 8.09 -7.33
CA SER A 435 11.06 7.17 -7.22
C SER A 435 10.71 6.42 -8.52
N GLY A 436 11.15 6.96 -9.66
CA GLY A 436 10.71 6.53 -10.99
C GLY A 436 9.34 7.08 -11.37
N ASP A 437 8.79 8.00 -10.57
CA ASP A 437 7.58 8.75 -10.89
C ASP A 437 7.92 10.15 -11.41
N SER A 438 7.16 10.63 -12.38
CA SER A 438 7.20 11.99 -12.88
C SER A 438 6.13 12.82 -12.15
N ALA A 439 6.51 14.00 -11.70
CA ALA A 439 5.62 14.91 -10.98
C ALA A 439 6.02 16.37 -11.19
N TYR A 440 5.20 17.29 -10.71
CA TYR A 440 5.59 18.68 -10.49
C TYR A 440 5.14 19.12 -9.08
N LYS A 441 5.76 20.18 -8.57
CA LYS A 441 5.37 20.85 -7.32
C LYS A 441 4.81 22.22 -7.68
N ASP A 442 3.64 22.59 -7.14
CA ASP A 442 3.06 23.91 -7.37
C ASP A 442 3.67 24.97 -6.43
N GLU A 443 3.25 26.24 -6.59
CA GLU A 443 3.76 27.38 -5.80
C GLU A 443 3.38 27.30 -4.32
N ASP A 444 2.32 26.56 -3.96
CA ASP A 444 1.88 26.33 -2.59
C ASP A 444 2.55 25.10 -1.95
N GLY A 445 3.42 24.40 -2.70
CA GLY A 445 4.19 23.25 -2.23
C GLY A 445 3.46 21.91 -2.34
N TYR A 446 2.31 21.84 -3.01
CA TYR A 446 1.63 20.59 -3.30
C TYR A 446 2.28 19.87 -4.47
N PHE A 447 2.37 18.54 -4.37
CA PHE A 447 2.94 17.69 -5.41
C PHE A 447 1.82 17.07 -6.25
N TRP A 448 2.09 16.94 -7.57
CA TRP A 448 1.12 16.48 -8.56
C TRP A 448 1.74 15.36 -9.39
N PHE A 449 1.18 14.17 -9.24
CA PHE A 449 1.60 13.00 -10.00
C PHE A 449 1.24 13.13 -11.47
N GLN A 450 2.19 12.80 -12.36
CA GLN A 450 1.99 12.87 -13.81
C GLN A 450 2.01 11.49 -14.48
N GLY A 451 2.71 10.54 -13.90
CA GLY A 451 2.86 9.18 -14.40
C GLY A 451 4.19 8.56 -13.97
N ARG A 452 4.45 7.35 -14.41
CA ARG A 452 5.80 6.77 -14.33
C ARG A 452 6.70 7.49 -15.35
N VAL A 453 7.97 7.67 -15.01
CA VAL A 453 8.96 8.28 -15.93
C VAL A 453 8.99 7.53 -17.27
N ASP A 454 8.92 6.20 -17.24
CA ASP A 454 8.91 5.33 -18.42
C ASP A 454 7.59 5.39 -19.22
N ASP A 455 6.52 5.93 -18.65
CA ASP A 455 5.19 6.05 -19.27
C ASP A 455 4.89 7.49 -19.77
N VAL A 456 5.73 8.48 -19.42
CA VAL A 456 5.56 9.86 -19.89
C VAL A 456 5.66 9.90 -21.41
N ILE A 457 4.66 10.50 -22.06
CA ILE A 457 4.52 10.54 -23.51
C ILE A 457 5.21 11.80 -24.05
N MET A 458 6.11 11.62 -25.00
CA MET A 458 6.82 12.72 -25.66
C MET A 458 6.15 13.02 -27.00
N THR A 459 5.18 13.93 -27.02
CA THR A 459 4.41 14.28 -28.23
C THR A 459 4.71 15.69 -28.71
N ALA A 460 5.24 15.83 -29.91
CA ALA A 460 5.57 17.14 -30.56
C ALA A 460 6.46 18.04 -29.66
N GLY A 461 7.38 17.46 -28.88
CA GLY A 461 8.28 18.18 -27.98
C GLY A 461 7.71 18.48 -26.59
N GLU A 462 6.44 18.18 -26.37
CA GLU A 462 5.78 18.34 -25.08
C GLU A 462 5.77 17.02 -24.29
N ARG A 463 5.91 17.11 -22.96
CA ARG A 463 5.76 15.99 -22.05
C ARG A 463 4.33 15.93 -21.57
N VAL A 464 3.65 14.80 -21.78
CA VAL A 464 2.28 14.56 -21.32
C VAL A 464 2.27 13.39 -20.36
N GLY A 465 1.74 13.63 -19.15
CA GLY A 465 1.54 12.59 -18.15
C GLY A 465 0.30 11.75 -18.50
N PRO A 466 0.43 10.42 -18.62
CA PRO A 466 -0.73 9.55 -18.88
C PRO A 466 -1.87 9.76 -17.88
N PHE A 467 -1.55 9.94 -16.61
CA PHE A 467 -2.54 10.08 -15.55
C PHE A 467 -3.42 11.34 -15.72
N GLU A 468 -2.86 12.45 -16.17
CA GLU A 468 -3.61 13.69 -16.41
C GLU A 468 -4.70 13.47 -17.48
N VAL A 469 -4.34 12.77 -18.55
CA VAL A 469 -5.27 12.44 -19.64
C VAL A 469 -6.30 11.42 -19.20
N GLU A 470 -5.90 10.38 -18.48
CA GLU A 470 -6.79 9.35 -17.92
C GLU A 470 -7.82 9.98 -16.95
N SER A 471 -7.37 10.86 -16.07
CA SER A 471 -8.25 11.57 -15.14
C SER A 471 -9.28 12.41 -15.89
N LYS A 472 -8.87 13.11 -16.96
CA LYS A 472 -9.80 13.88 -17.76
C LYS A 472 -10.79 13.01 -18.51
N LEU A 473 -10.35 11.88 -19.05
CA LEU A 473 -11.23 10.93 -19.73
C LEU A 473 -12.32 10.37 -18.81
N VAL A 474 -11.98 10.01 -17.58
CA VAL A 474 -12.93 9.45 -16.60
C VAL A 474 -13.98 10.46 -16.13
N GLU A 475 -13.73 11.77 -16.27
CA GLU A 475 -14.74 12.81 -16.05
C GLU A 475 -15.88 12.79 -17.09
N HIS A 476 -15.67 12.20 -18.27
CA HIS A 476 -16.67 12.08 -19.32
C HIS A 476 -17.74 11.04 -18.92
N GLU A 477 -19.03 11.39 -19.07
CA GLU A 477 -20.16 10.57 -18.62
C GLU A 477 -20.18 9.15 -19.19
N ALA A 478 -19.69 8.95 -20.41
CA ALA A 478 -19.63 7.65 -21.08
C ALA A 478 -18.45 6.77 -20.63
N VAL A 479 -17.43 7.35 -19.95
CA VAL A 479 -16.17 6.64 -19.66
C VAL A 479 -16.20 6.03 -18.27
N ALA A 480 -16.05 4.70 -18.18
CA ALA A 480 -15.86 4.00 -16.92
C ALA A 480 -14.39 3.95 -16.51
N GLU A 481 -13.51 3.64 -17.47
CA GLU A 481 -12.07 3.50 -17.25
C GLU A 481 -11.30 3.91 -18.51
N ALA A 482 -10.08 4.42 -18.32
CA ALA A 482 -9.20 4.75 -19.41
C ALA A 482 -7.75 4.37 -19.09
N GLY A 483 -7.03 3.86 -20.09
CA GLY A 483 -5.59 3.61 -20.06
C GLY A 483 -4.92 4.27 -21.23
N ILE A 484 -3.86 5.05 -20.97
CA ILE A 484 -3.16 5.86 -21.98
C ILE A 484 -1.77 5.33 -22.21
N ILE A 485 -1.37 5.28 -23.49
CA ILE A 485 0.00 4.96 -23.89
C ILE A 485 0.52 5.96 -24.93
N GLY A 486 1.85 6.11 -24.97
CA GLY A 486 2.54 6.69 -26.12
C GLY A 486 2.69 5.65 -27.22
N LYS A 487 2.18 5.96 -28.42
CA LYS A 487 2.37 5.17 -29.62
C LYS A 487 3.36 5.89 -30.52
N PRO A 488 4.44 5.25 -31.01
CA PRO A 488 5.41 5.86 -31.88
C PRO A 488 4.78 6.50 -33.10
N ASP A 489 5.19 7.71 -33.45
CA ASP A 489 4.73 8.49 -34.61
C ASP A 489 5.93 9.15 -35.30
N PRO A 490 6.08 9.02 -36.65
CA PRO A 490 7.26 9.49 -37.37
C PRO A 490 7.41 11.01 -37.40
N VAL A 491 6.33 11.76 -37.10
CA VAL A 491 6.34 13.23 -37.16
C VAL A 491 6.43 13.85 -35.78
N ARG A 492 5.79 13.21 -34.79
CA ARG A 492 5.59 13.76 -33.45
C ARG A 492 6.45 13.10 -32.36
N GLY A 493 7.21 12.07 -32.72
CA GLY A 493 7.87 11.17 -31.77
C GLY A 493 6.88 10.15 -31.25
N GLU A 494 5.89 10.59 -30.49
CA GLU A 494 4.76 9.77 -30.05
C GLU A 494 3.43 10.51 -30.25
N ILE A 495 2.35 9.73 -30.39
CA ILE A 495 0.98 10.19 -30.26
C ILE A 495 0.33 9.55 -29.03
N ILE A 496 -0.64 10.24 -28.47
CA ILE A 496 -1.45 9.71 -27.36
C ILE A 496 -2.50 8.76 -27.94
N LYS A 497 -2.44 7.49 -27.52
CA LYS A 497 -3.51 6.51 -27.75
C LYS A 497 -4.22 6.18 -26.45
N ALA A 498 -5.56 6.27 -26.48
CA ALA A 498 -6.43 5.93 -25.36
C ALA A 498 -7.12 4.58 -25.59
N PHE A 499 -7.08 3.71 -24.59
CA PHE A 499 -7.95 2.55 -24.46
C PHE A 499 -9.03 2.89 -23.44
N VAL A 500 -10.29 2.76 -23.83
CA VAL A 500 -11.42 3.24 -23.03
C VAL A 500 -12.43 2.12 -22.83
N ALA A 501 -12.82 1.86 -21.58
CA ALA A 501 -13.97 1.05 -21.25
C ALA A 501 -15.19 1.95 -21.00
N LEU A 502 -16.30 1.66 -21.66
CA LEU A 502 -17.52 2.46 -21.56
C LEU A 502 -18.37 2.05 -20.35
N ARG A 503 -19.12 3.00 -19.82
CA ARG A 503 -20.18 2.72 -18.86
C ARG A 503 -21.35 2.00 -19.55
N LYS A 504 -22.10 1.23 -18.75
CA LYS A 504 -23.29 0.53 -19.24
C LYS A 504 -24.30 1.53 -19.85
N GLY A 505 -24.76 1.22 -21.06
CA GLY A 505 -25.74 2.05 -21.79
C GLY A 505 -25.14 2.93 -22.88
N TYR A 506 -23.80 2.96 -23.02
CA TYR A 506 -23.12 3.64 -24.12
C TYR A 506 -22.61 2.64 -25.15
N GLU A 507 -22.72 3.03 -26.43
CA GLU A 507 -22.28 2.20 -27.57
C GLU A 507 -20.97 2.72 -28.17
N PRO A 508 -20.07 1.83 -28.62
CA PRO A 508 -18.74 2.19 -29.11
C PRO A 508 -18.81 2.74 -30.55
N THR A 509 -19.23 4.00 -30.71
CA THR A 509 -19.37 4.66 -32.03
C THR A 509 -18.21 5.60 -32.32
N ASP A 510 -18.00 5.94 -33.60
CA ASP A 510 -16.95 6.89 -34.00
C ASP A 510 -17.31 8.33 -33.60
N GLU A 511 -18.60 8.64 -33.53
CA GLU A 511 -19.11 9.92 -33.01
C GLU A 511 -18.73 10.09 -31.54
N LEU A 512 -18.90 9.04 -30.72
CA LEU A 512 -18.52 9.06 -29.32
C LEU A 512 -16.99 9.19 -29.13
N LYS A 513 -16.16 8.58 -30.00
CA LYS A 513 -14.70 8.79 -29.95
C LYS A 513 -14.34 10.24 -30.17
N GLU A 514 -14.98 10.90 -31.15
CA GLU A 514 -14.70 12.29 -31.45
C GLU A 514 -15.20 13.22 -30.32
N GLU A 515 -16.36 12.94 -29.74
CA GLU A 515 -16.89 13.65 -28.58
C GLU A 515 -15.90 13.58 -27.39
N ILE A 516 -15.46 12.37 -27.03
CA ILE A 516 -14.48 12.14 -25.95
C ILE A 516 -13.15 12.86 -26.27
N ARG A 517 -12.67 12.79 -27.51
CA ARG A 517 -11.46 13.48 -27.94
C ARG A 517 -11.56 14.99 -27.77
N LEU A 518 -12.68 15.59 -28.18
CA LEU A 518 -12.94 17.01 -28.05
C LEU A 518 -13.06 17.41 -26.57
N PHE A 519 -13.73 16.61 -25.75
CA PHE A 519 -13.84 16.84 -24.32
C PHE A 519 -12.46 16.94 -23.65
N VAL A 520 -11.51 16.06 -23.99
CA VAL A 520 -10.14 16.15 -23.47
C VAL A 520 -9.41 17.37 -24.02
N LYS A 521 -9.57 17.66 -25.31
CA LYS A 521 -8.95 18.84 -25.95
C LYS A 521 -9.36 20.15 -25.31
N GLU A 522 -10.64 20.30 -25.01
CA GLU A 522 -11.21 21.51 -24.41
C GLU A 522 -10.87 21.60 -22.91
N GLY A 523 -10.83 20.45 -22.23
CA GLY A 523 -10.59 20.40 -20.80
C GLY A 523 -9.11 20.44 -20.38
N LEU A 524 -8.20 19.98 -21.21
CA LEU A 524 -6.75 20.01 -20.96
C LEU A 524 -6.03 20.88 -21.99
N SER A 525 -5.77 20.30 -23.15
CA SER A 525 -5.06 21.01 -24.24
C SER A 525 -5.13 20.21 -25.54
N ALA A 526 -4.79 20.87 -26.65
CA ALA A 526 -4.77 20.22 -27.97
C ALA A 526 -3.68 19.14 -28.10
N HIS A 527 -2.56 19.27 -27.39
CA HIS A 527 -1.47 18.28 -27.43
C HIS A 527 -1.75 17.09 -26.51
N ALA A 528 -2.54 17.26 -25.44
CA ALA A 528 -2.95 16.19 -24.53
C ALA A 528 -4.15 15.37 -25.03
N ALA A 529 -4.87 15.86 -26.07
CA ALA A 529 -6.00 15.14 -26.64
C ALA A 529 -5.55 13.83 -27.34
N PRO A 530 -6.17 12.68 -27.04
CA PRO A 530 -5.87 11.43 -27.70
C PRO A 530 -6.09 11.55 -29.22
N ARG A 531 -5.14 11.05 -30.00
CA ARG A 531 -5.29 10.98 -31.46
C ARG A 531 -5.93 9.69 -31.92
N GLU A 532 -5.78 8.66 -31.13
CA GLU A 532 -6.47 7.38 -31.32
C GLU A 532 -7.22 7.02 -30.06
N ILE A 533 -8.47 6.57 -30.20
CA ILE A 533 -9.29 6.02 -29.13
C ILE A 533 -9.76 4.64 -29.57
N GLU A 534 -9.52 3.64 -28.73
CA GLU A 534 -9.97 2.27 -28.92
C GLU A 534 -10.84 1.85 -27.74
N PHE A 535 -12.06 1.45 -28.04
CA PHE A 535 -12.97 0.91 -27.02
C PHE A 535 -12.64 -0.56 -26.72
N LYS A 536 -12.63 -0.89 -25.45
CA LYS A 536 -12.41 -2.25 -24.92
C LYS A 536 -13.50 -2.60 -23.90
N ASP A 537 -13.90 -3.84 -23.84
CA ASP A 537 -14.84 -4.31 -22.81
C ASP A 537 -14.21 -4.24 -21.42
N LYS A 538 -12.91 -4.54 -21.32
CA LYS A 538 -12.11 -4.48 -20.10
C LYS A 538 -10.68 -4.05 -20.41
N LEU A 539 -10.09 -3.31 -19.47
CA LEU A 539 -8.66 -2.98 -19.52
C LEU A 539 -7.85 -4.00 -18.71
N PRO A 540 -6.59 -4.30 -19.12
CA PRO A 540 -5.73 -5.20 -18.37
C PRO A 540 -5.34 -4.55 -17.04
N LYS A 541 -5.57 -5.28 -15.94
CA LYS A 541 -5.31 -4.80 -14.59
C LYS A 541 -4.48 -5.80 -13.80
N THR A 542 -3.78 -5.27 -12.81
CA THR A 542 -3.27 -6.11 -11.73
C THR A 542 -4.43 -6.57 -10.86
N ARG A 543 -4.21 -7.61 -10.07
CA ARG A 543 -5.20 -8.09 -9.07
C ARG A 543 -5.54 -7.04 -7.99
N SER A 544 -4.73 -5.99 -7.86
CA SER A 544 -5.07 -4.81 -7.05
C SER A 544 -5.88 -3.76 -7.82
N GLY A 545 -6.20 -4.01 -9.10
CA GLY A 545 -7.02 -3.15 -9.96
C GLY A 545 -6.25 -2.07 -10.73
N LYS A 546 -4.92 -1.99 -10.59
CA LYS A 546 -4.09 -1.02 -11.31
C LYS A 546 -4.01 -1.37 -12.80
N ILE A 547 -4.29 -0.39 -13.68
CA ILE A 547 -4.17 -0.57 -15.14
C ILE A 547 -2.71 -0.87 -15.52
N MET A 548 -2.53 -1.93 -16.29
CA MET A 548 -1.22 -2.40 -16.77
C MET A 548 -0.89 -1.79 -18.13
N ARG A 549 -0.42 -0.51 -18.15
CA ARG A 549 -0.05 0.20 -19.41
C ARG A 549 0.96 -0.58 -20.22
N ARG A 550 1.88 -1.29 -19.56
CA ARG A 550 2.83 -2.19 -20.22
C ARG A 550 2.13 -3.22 -21.12
N VAL A 551 1.03 -3.79 -20.67
CA VAL A 551 0.24 -4.76 -21.43
C VAL A 551 -0.49 -4.08 -22.58
N LEU A 552 -1.07 -2.90 -22.36
CA LEU A 552 -1.69 -2.09 -23.43
C LEU A 552 -0.67 -1.72 -24.51
N LYS A 553 0.54 -1.33 -24.10
CA LYS A 553 1.64 -1.01 -25.02
C LYS A 553 2.12 -2.25 -25.79
N ALA A 554 2.19 -3.40 -25.11
CA ALA A 554 2.55 -4.67 -25.73
C ALA A 554 1.51 -5.10 -26.78
N TRP A 555 0.21 -4.99 -26.48
CA TRP A 555 -0.86 -5.27 -27.44
C TRP A 555 -0.77 -4.37 -28.68
N GLU A 556 -0.57 -3.06 -28.47
CA GLU A 556 -0.52 -2.09 -29.57
C GLU A 556 0.70 -2.27 -30.46
N LEU A 557 1.85 -2.55 -29.88
CA LEU A 557 3.14 -2.60 -30.58
C LEU A 557 3.60 -4.03 -30.90
N ASN A 558 2.78 -5.05 -30.64
CA ASN A 558 3.12 -6.47 -30.78
C ASN A 558 4.42 -6.85 -30.06
N LEU A 559 4.59 -6.37 -28.82
CA LEU A 559 5.72 -6.65 -27.97
C LEU A 559 5.40 -7.75 -26.96
N ASP A 560 6.44 -8.32 -26.34
CA ASP A 560 6.26 -9.20 -25.20
C ASP A 560 5.72 -8.40 -23.98
N ALA A 561 4.61 -8.82 -23.44
CA ALA A 561 4.00 -8.19 -22.26
C ALA A 561 4.77 -8.49 -20.95
N GLY A 562 5.76 -9.38 -20.95
CA GLY A 562 6.55 -9.76 -19.78
C GLY A 562 5.76 -10.52 -18.72
N ASP A 563 6.16 -10.39 -17.44
CA ASP A 563 5.52 -11.10 -16.33
C ASP A 563 4.06 -10.64 -16.11
N LEU A 564 3.12 -11.55 -16.29
CA LEU A 564 1.68 -11.36 -16.08
C LEU A 564 1.17 -11.96 -14.75
N SER A 565 2.06 -12.39 -13.86
CA SER A 565 1.70 -13.07 -12.60
C SER A 565 0.80 -12.24 -11.68
N THR A 566 0.80 -10.92 -11.83
CA THR A 566 -0.05 -9.99 -11.09
C THR A 566 -1.32 -9.58 -11.83
N MET A 567 -1.52 -10.02 -13.09
CA MET A 567 -2.70 -9.71 -13.89
C MET A 567 -3.93 -10.48 -13.37
N GLU A 568 -5.09 -9.79 -13.39
CA GLU A 568 -6.41 -10.35 -13.04
C GLU A 568 -6.90 -11.38 -14.07
#